data_8fff6e7ec7d18f8f52cb9dfc0b886c11
#
_entry.id   8fff6e7ec7d18f8f52cb9dfc0b886c11
#
_cell.length_a   1.000
_cell.length_b   1.000
_cell.length_c   1.000
_cell.angle_alpha   90.00
_cell.angle_beta   90.00
_cell.angle_gamma   90.00
#
_symmetry.space_group_name_H-M   'P 1'
#
loop_
_entity.id
_entity.type
_entity.pdbx_description
1 polymer ?
#
loop_
_entity_poly.entity_id
_entity_poly.type
_entity_poly.pdbx_seq_one_letter_code
_entity_poly.pdbx_strand_id
1 'polypeptide(L)'
;MEELILTGANGKVAKRIADAAAQRGFRVVTLNRSECAYLLDAEKPRINPDSIVVNCAAFTNTKACEQNREKAVEDNVIFAGAISEFCKRRGLRCYYLSTETVFGKNGSFKLPTENDIPFPQTWYGATKRLGELASADFGARVIRLPLLVDIDDPETVFGKLINRLKSGFPIKCSKICYSTPVTYTEAAEGILDCITQTTHALEDTFHITGAQYANIFEILSKLSLNRGLNTELIEEFLHDHDQIQLLLRFGGLTSENRPIIQSKIFEDSANAV
;
A
#
# COMPACT_ATOMS: atom_id res chain seq x y z
N MET A 1 24.16 6.27 -11.87
CA MET A 1 23.37 5.80 -10.70
C MET A 1 22.02 6.46 -10.82
N GLU A 2 20.98 5.67 -10.95
CA GLU A 2 19.60 6.15 -11.11
C GLU A 2 19.11 6.73 -9.78
N GLU A 3 18.42 7.87 -9.83
CA GLU A 3 17.95 8.55 -8.61
C GLU A 3 16.47 8.24 -8.38
N LEU A 4 16.14 7.79 -7.16
CA LEU A 4 14.78 7.52 -6.72
C LEU A 4 14.36 8.54 -5.67
N ILE A 5 13.31 9.30 -5.95
CA ILE A 5 12.74 10.30 -5.05
C ILE A 5 11.45 9.72 -4.47
N LEU A 6 11.36 9.62 -3.14
CA LEU A 6 10.22 9.09 -2.42
C LEU A 6 9.56 10.22 -1.62
N THR A 7 8.29 10.50 -1.87
CA THR A 7 7.51 11.38 -0.98
C THR A 7 6.98 10.60 0.22
N GLY A 8 6.58 11.28 1.29
CA GLY A 8 6.07 10.62 2.48
C GLY A 8 7.17 9.91 3.29
N ALA A 9 8.34 10.54 3.45
CA ALA A 9 9.54 10.02 4.11
C ALA A 9 9.30 9.35 5.48
N ASN A 10 8.28 9.79 6.22
CA ASN A 10 7.94 9.23 7.53
C ASN A 10 7.11 7.93 7.43
N GLY A 11 6.60 7.60 6.24
CA GLY A 11 5.76 6.43 5.99
C GLY A 11 6.57 5.14 5.98
N LYS A 12 5.97 4.05 6.48
CA LYS A 12 6.62 2.73 6.55
C LYS A 12 6.95 2.18 5.16
N VAL A 13 6.04 2.36 4.20
CA VAL A 13 6.26 1.93 2.81
C VAL A 13 7.46 2.66 2.20
N ALA A 14 7.52 3.99 2.34
CA ALA A 14 8.64 4.78 1.80
C ALA A 14 9.99 4.34 2.39
N LYS A 15 10.04 4.06 3.70
CA LYS A 15 11.25 3.54 4.36
C LYS A 15 11.69 2.20 3.79
N ARG A 16 10.77 1.24 3.63
CA ARG A 16 11.10 -0.07 3.06
C ARG A 16 11.53 0.00 1.60
N ILE A 17 10.89 0.88 0.80
CA ILE A 17 11.34 1.14 -0.57
C ILE A 17 12.75 1.74 -0.56
N ALA A 18 13.04 2.70 0.34
CA ALA A 18 14.34 3.31 0.43
C ALA A 18 15.45 2.30 0.75
N ASP A 19 15.19 1.41 1.73
CA ASP A 19 16.14 0.36 2.13
C ASP A 19 16.41 -0.61 0.97
N ALA A 20 15.36 -1.10 0.31
CA ALA A 20 15.49 -2.03 -0.81
C ALA A 20 16.14 -1.36 -2.04
N ALA A 21 15.81 -0.11 -2.34
CA ALA A 21 16.38 0.64 -3.45
C ALA A 21 17.88 0.90 -3.25
N ALA A 22 18.30 1.24 -2.03
CA ALA A 22 19.71 1.42 -1.70
C ALA A 22 20.51 0.12 -1.91
N GLN A 23 19.94 -1.04 -1.56
CA GLN A 23 20.54 -2.36 -1.83
C GLN A 23 20.65 -2.67 -3.32
N ARG A 24 19.74 -2.15 -4.17
CA ARG A 24 19.79 -2.26 -5.63
C ARG A 24 20.68 -1.18 -6.29
N GLY A 25 21.34 -0.33 -5.51
CA GLY A 25 22.28 0.67 -6.01
C GLY A 25 21.65 1.98 -6.48
N PHE A 26 20.42 2.28 -6.10
CA PHE A 26 19.80 3.59 -6.34
C PHE A 26 20.40 4.67 -5.41
N ARG A 27 20.48 5.89 -5.93
CA ARG A 27 20.59 7.08 -5.07
C ARG A 27 19.19 7.44 -4.57
N VAL A 28 18.92 7.25 -3.30
CA VAL A 28 17.60 7.50 -2.73
C VAL A 28 17.51 8.86 -2.07
N VAL A 29 16.47 9.61 -2.40
CA VAL A 29 16.09 10.87 -1.77
C VAL A 29 14.68 10.71 -1.19
N THR A 30 14.53 10.88 0.11
CA THR A 30 13.23 10.82 0.78
C THR A 30 12.78 12.21 1.18
N LEU A 31 11.53 12.57 0.89
CA LEU A 31 10.98 13.91 1.13
C LEU A 31 9.76 13.82 2.06
N ASN A 32 9.79 14.58 3.13
CA ASN A 32 8.62 14.84 3.95
C ASN A 32 7.71 15.93 3.31
N ARG A 33 6.59 16.27 3.94
CA ARG A 33 5.62 17.21 3.36
C ARG A 33 6.19 18.62 3.12
N SER A 34 6.98 19.14 4.03
CA SER A 34 7.59 20.47 3.89
C SER A 34 8.67 20.50 2.80
N GLU A 35 9.43 19.41 2.68
CA GLU A 35 10.42 19.24 1.61
C GLU A 35 9.76 19.07 0.25
N CYS A 36 8.61 18.40 0.18
CA CYS A 36 7.81 18.34 -1.04
C CYS A 36 7.27 19.71 -1.46
N ALA A 37 6.86 20.57 -0.52
CA ALA A 37 6.44 21.94 -0.83
C ALA A 37 7.58 22.74 -1.47
N TYR A 38 8.81 22.56 -0.98
CA TYR A 38 9.99 23.15 -1.59
C TYR A 38 10.29 22.59 -2.99
N LEU A 39 10.05 21.29 -3.20
CA LEU A 39 10.20 20.64 -4.51
C LEU A 39 9.22 21.22 -5.54
N LEU A 40 7.99 21.51 -5.12
CA LEU A 40 6.92 22.03 -5.97
C LEU A 40 7.13 23.50 -6.36
N ASP A 41 8.02 24.23 -5.67
CA ASP A 41 8.38 25.60 -6.01
C ASP A 41 9.16 25.63 -7.35
N ALA A 42 8.62 26.36 -8.33
CA ALA A 42 9.07 26.33 -9.72
C ALA A 42 10.52 26.83 -9.93
N GLU A 43 11.08 27.58 -9.00
CA GLU A 43 12.42 28.18 -9.15
C GLU A 43 13.58 27.30 -8.65
N LYS A 44 13.28 26.17 -8.01
CA LYS A 44 14.27 25.23 -7.40
C LYS A 44 13.71 23.79 -7.45
N PRO A 45 14.45 22.75 -7.28
CA PRO A 45 15.88 22.46 -7.26
C PRO A 45 16.39 21.82 -8.57
N ARG A 46 17.70 21.62 -8.67
CA ARG A 46 18.27 20.76 -9.71
C ARG A 46 17.95 19.30 -9.38
N ILE A 47 16.95 18.74 -10.06
CA ILE A 47 16.63 17.31 -10.04
C ILE A 47 17.27 16.68 -11.27
N ASN A 48 17.84 15.50 -11.10
CA ASN A 48 18.36 14.74 -12.23
C ASN A 48 17.18 14.43 -13.20
N PRO A 49 17.30 14.75 -14.50
CA PRO A 49 16.25 14.49 -15.48
C PRO A 49 15.83 13.02 -15.58
N ASP A 50 16.70 12.09 -15.19
CA ASP A 50 16.44 10.65 -15.21
C ASP A 50 15.84 10.12 -13.90
N SER A 51 15.56 11.02 -12.93
CA SER A 51 15.00 10.59 -11.65
C SER A 51 13.61 9.97 -11.79
N ILE A 52 13.35 9.00 -10.91
CA ILE A 52 12.04 8.39 -10.75
C ILE A 52 11.43 8.94 -9.47
N VAL A 53 10.18 9.36 -9.53
CA VAL A 53 9.43 9.81 -8.36
C VAL A 53 8.38 8.78 -7.99
N VAL A 54 8.38 8.31 -6.75
CA VAL A 54 7.31 7.47 -6.19
C VAL A 54 6.58 8.24 -5.11
N ASN A 55 5.34 8.57 -5.37
CA ASN A 55 4.50 9.27 -4.40
C ASN A 55 3.90 8.27 -3.39
N CYS A 56 4.55 8.16 -2.24
CA CYS A 56 4.12 7.33 -1.10
C CYS A 56 3.30 8.13 -0.07
N ALA A 57 3.20 9.45 -0.23
CA ALA A 57 2.48 10.30 0.72
C ALA A 57 0.97 10.08 0.60
N ALA A 58 0.32 9.78 1.72
CA ALA A 58 -1.12 9.64 1.80
C ALA A 58 -1.63 9.75 3.25
N PHE A 59 -2.87 10.16 3.41
CA PHE A 59 -3.62 10.05 4.64
C PHE A 59 -4.35 8.70 4.64
N THR A 60 -3.81 7.69 5.34
CA THR A 60 -4.15 6.28 5.14
C THR A 60 -5.09 5.69 6.20
N ASN A 61 -5.30 6.37 7.34
CA ASN A 61 -6.19 5.87 8.38
C ASN A 61 -7.65 6.02 7.93
N THR A 62 -8.31 4.92 7.61
CA THR A 62 -9.68 4.88 7.07
C THR A 62 -10.67 5.63 7.98
N LYS A 63 -10.64 5.37 9.30
CA LYS A 63 -11.52 6.05 10.26
C LYS A 63 -11.25 7.55 10.33
N ALA A 64 -9.99 7.95 10.32
CA ALA A 64 -9.62 9.36 10.32
C ALA A 64 -10.02 10.06 9.01
N CYS A 65 -9.98 9.38 7.88
CA CYS A 65 -10.48 9.91 6.59
C CYS A 65 -11.99 10.18 6.63
N GLU A 66 -12.78 9.31 7.26
CA GLU A 66 -14.22 9.56 7.45
C GLU A 66 -14.49 10.77 8.34
N GLN A 67 -13.66 10.98 9.35
CA GLN A 67 -13.79 12.07 10.33
C GLN A 67 -13.24 13.41 9.84
N ASN A 68 -12.24 13.38 8.94
CA ASN A 68 -11.61 14.57 8.39
C ASN A 68 -11.49 14.45 6.86
N ARG A 69 -12.63 14.65 6.21
CA ARG A 69 -12.79 14.46 4.77
C ARG A 69 -11.99 15.46 3.94
N GLU A 70 -11.92 16.70 4.39
CA GLU A 70 -11.16 17.77 3.71
C GLU A 70 -9.68 17.44 3.68
N LYS A 71 -9.12 17.02 4.83
CA LYS A 71 -7.72 16.59 4.89
C LYS A 71 -7.44 15.37 4.01
N ALA A 72 -8.38 14.43 3.94
CA ALA A 72 -8.23 13.27 3.07
C ALA A 72 -8.20 13.66 1.59
N VAL A 73 -9.00 14.64 1.16
CA VAL A 73 -8.96 15.20 -0.21
C VAL A 73 -7.65 15.95 -0.43
N GLU A 74 -7.26 16.83 0.51
CA GLU A 74 -6.02 17.59 0.41
C GLU A 74 -4.80 16.68 0.22
N ASP A 75 -4.67 15.64 1.07
CA ASP A 75 -3.49 14.77 1.08
C ASP A 75 -3.50 13.71 -0.03
N ASN A 76 -4.67 13.11 -0.31
CA ASN A 76 -4.76 11.98 -1.23
C ASN A 76 -5.07 12.38 -2.68
N VAL A 77 -5.63 13.56 -2.90
CA VAL A 77 -6.04 14.03 -4.25
C VAL A 77 -5.21 15.22 -4.69
N ILE A 78 -5.34 16.36 -3.98
CA ILE A 78 -4.72 17.61 -4.40
C ILE A 78 -3.20 17.50 -4.39
N PHE A 79 -2.64 17.01 -3.29
CA PHE A 79 -1.20 16.83 -3.19
C PHE A 79 -0.66 15.79 -4.18
N ALA A 80 -1.40 14.69 -4.41
CA ALA A 80 -1.01 13.67 -5.38
C ALA A 80 -0.98 14.23 -6.82
N GLY A 81 -2.00 14.99 -7.20
CA GLY A 81 -2.05 15.69 -8.48
C GLY A 81 -0.89 16.69 -8.65
N ALA A 82 -0.61 17.49 -7.61
CA ALA A 82 0.49 18.46 -7.65
C ALA A 82 1.87 17.82 -7.86
N ILE A 83 2.15 16.70 -7.19
CA ILE A 83 3.41 15.94 -7.41
C ILE A 83 3.47 15.43 -8.85
N SER A 84 2.39 14.87 -9.36
CA SER A 84 2.35 14.30 -10.72
C SER A 84 2.46 15.39 -11.79
N GLU A 85 1.81 16.54 -11.59
CA GLU A 85 1.95 17.71 -12.45
C GLU A 85 3.39 18.24 -12.48
N PHE A 86 4.03 18.34 -11.32
CA PHE A 86 5.43 18.72 -11.22
C PHE A 86 6.31 17.74 -12.02
N CYS A 87 6.11 16.43 -11.87
CA CYS A 87 6.86 15.41 -12.61
C CYS A 87 6.67 15.57 -14.13
N LYS A 88 5.42 15.76 -14.59
CA LYS A 88 5.11 15.99 -16.01
C LYS A 88 5.86 17.21 -16.56
N ARG A 89 5.83 18.35 -15.85
CA ARG A 89 6.53 19.58 -16.26
C ARG A 89 8.06 19.42 -16.33
N ARG A 90 8.62 18.50 -15.58
CA ARG A 90 10.06 18.20 -15.51
C ARG A 90 10.48 17.00 -16.36
N GLY A 91 9.53 16.31 -17.02
CA GLY A 91 9.82 15.11 -17.79
C GLY A 91 10.23 13.90 -16.95
N LEU A 92 9.87 13.88 -15.65
CA LEU A 92 10.23 12.80 -14.72
C LEU A 92 9.22 11.66 -14.80
N ARG A 93 9.70 10.43 -14.62
CA ARG A 93 8.82 9.27 -14.41
C ARG A 93 8.15 9.38 -13.03
N CYS A 94 6.83 9.26 -12.98
CA CYS A 94 6.06 9.35 -11.74
C CYS A 94 5.21 8.11 -11.49
N TYR A 95 5.20 7.63 -10.24
CA TYR A 95 4.37 6.52 -9.79
C TYR A 95 3.59 6.94 -8.56
N TYR A 96 2.29 6.68 -8.58
CA TYR A 96 1.39 6.94 -7.45
C TYR A 96 1.04 5.63 -6.74
N LEU A 97 1.35 5.52 -5.45
CA LEU A 97 0.96 4.36 -4.67
C LEU A 97 -0.51 4.45 -4.26
N SER A 98 -1.30 3.50 -4.68
CA SER A 98 -2.72 3.35 -4.37
C SER A 98 -2.96 2.10 -3.51
N THR A 99 -4.19 1.61 -3.46
CA THR A 99 -4.63 0.58 -2.50
C THR A 99 -5.73 -0.31 -3.09
N GLU A 100 -5.86 -1.54 -2.61
CA GLU A 100 -7.00 -2.41 -2.91
C GLU A 100 -8.36 -1.81 -2.50
N THR A 101 -8.37 -0.84 -1.55
CA THR A 101 -9.61 -0.20 -1.08
C THR A 101 -10.29 0.70 -2.12
N VAL A 102 -9.68 0.93 -3.28
CA VAL A 102 -10.36 1.55 -4.42
C VAL A 102 -11.44 0.63 -5.01
N PHE A 103 -11.34 -0.67 -4.77
CA PHE A 103 -12.38 -1.64 -5.09
C PHE A 103 -13.28 -1.85 -3.87
N GLY A 104 -14.56 -1.61 -4.03
CA GLY A 104 -15.55 -1.95 -3.05
C GLY A 104 -16.12 -3.35 -3.29
N LYS A 105 -17.16 -3.70 -2.56
CA LYS A 105 -17.93 -4.93 -2.77
C LYS A 105 -18.64 -4.85 -4.12
N ASN A 106 -18.16 -5.59 -5.11
CA ASN A 106 -18.76 -5.65 -6.45
C ASN A 106 -19.75 -6.82 -6.65
N GLY A 107 -20.05 -7.57 -5.60
CA GLY A 107 -20.91 -8.75 -5.66
C GLY A 107 -20.29 -9.97 -6.36
N SER A 108 -19.08 -9.83 -6.90
CA SER A 108 -18.32 -10.92 -7.53
C SER A 108 -17.40 -11.57 -6.52
N PHE A 109 -17.21 -12.89 -6.64
CA PHE A 109 -16.17 -13.62 -5.90
C PHE A 109 -14.80 -13.56 -6.61
N LYS A 110 -14.75 -12.95 -7.80
CA LYS A 110 -13.48 -12.80 -8.55
C LYS A 110 -12.69 -11.61 -7.98
N LEU A 111 -11.42 -11.85 -7.71
CA LEU A 111 -10.50 -10.77 -7.32
C LEU A 111 -10.33 -9.78 -8.48
N PRO A 112 -10.36 -8.46 -8.21
CA PRO A 112 -10.20 -7.46 -9.24
C PRO A 112 -8.78 -7.46 -9.82
N THR A 113 -8.72 -7.28 -11.14
CA THR A 113 -7.50 -7.08 -11.93
C THR A 113 -7.28 -5.58 -12.18
N GLU A 114 -6.18 -5.24 -12.83
CA GLU A 114 -5.87 -3.85 -13.23
C GLU A 114 -6.93 -3.25 -14.16
N ASN A 115 -7.61 -4.09 -14.94
CA ASN A 115 -8.62 -3.68 -15.93
C ASN A 115 -10.03 -3.50 -15.33
N ASP A 116 -10.25 -3.97 -14.10
CA ASP A 116 -11.54 -3.80 -13.44
C ASP A 116 -11.77 -2.36 -12.97
N ILE A 117 -13.02 -1.89 -13.09
CA ILE A 117 -13.40 -0.52 -12.74
C ILE A 117 -13.45 -0.38 -11.21
N PRO A 118 -12.66 0.52 -10.60
CA PRO A 118 -12.74 0.80 -9.18
C PRO A 118 -14.08 1.38 -8.75
N PHE A 119 -14.62 0.85 -7.65
CA PHE A 119 -15.87 1.32 -7.03
C PHE A 119 -15.73 1.39 -5.51
N PRO A 120 -15.02 2.41 -4.97
CA PRO A 120 -14.72 2.51 -3.55
C PRO A 120 -15.97 2.76 -2.70
N GLN A 121 -16.00 2.19 -1.49
CA GLN A 121 -17.11 2.32 -0.54
C GLN A 121 -16.73 3.08 0.74
N THR A 122 -15.46 3.41 0.93
CA THR A 122 -14.98 4.22 2.05
C THR A 122 -14.47 5.56 1.53
N TRP A 123 -14.47 6.58 2.39
CA TRP A 123 -13.90 7.87 2.01
C TRP A 123 -12.41 7.79 1.71
N TYR A 124 -11.68 6.94 2.46
CA TYR A 124 -10.28 6.63 2.13
C TYR A 124 -10.15 6.06 0.71
N GLY A 125 -10.89 5.00 0.39
CA GLY A 125 -10.86 4.41 -0.96
C GLY A 125 -11.27 5.41 -2.05
N ALA A 126 -12.30 6.23 -1.82
CA ALA A 126 -12.77 7.25 -2.76
C ALA A 126 -11.68 8.32 -3.02
N THR A 127 -11.04 8.85 -1.97
CA THR A 127 -9.97 9.83 -2.13
C THR A 127 -8.72 9.23 -2.77
N LYS A 128 -8.40 7.95 -2.50
CA LYS A 128 -7.31 7.26 -3.20
C LYS A 128 -7.63 7.07 -4.68
N ARG A 129 -8.87 6.70 -5.04
CA ARG A 129 -9.29 6.62 -6.45
C ARG A 129 -9.26 7.96 -7.16
N LEU A 130 -9.72 9.03 -6.52
CA LEU A 130 -9.61 10.39 -7.06
C LEU A 130 -8.14 10.80 -7.25
N GLY A 131 -7.26 10.40 -6.32
CA GLY A 131 -5.82 10.61 -6.45
C GLY A 131 -5.20 9.84 -7.62
N GLU A 132 -5.67 8.61 -7.91
CA GLU A 132 -5.27 7.87 -9.12
C GLU A 132 -5.61 8.69 -10.38
N LEU A 133 -6.85 9.18 -10.49
CA LEU A 133 -7.30 9.98 -11.63
C LEU A 133 -6.51 11.28 -11.77
N ALA A 134 -6.38 12.04 -10.67
CA ALA A 134 -5.62 13.29 -10.67
C ALA A 134 -4.13 13.09 -11.03
N SER A 135 -3.55 11.96 -10.66
CA SER A 135 -2.16 11.64 -10.99
C SER A 135 -2.03 11.18 -12.45
N ALA A 136 -2.95 10.35 -12.92
CA ALA A 136 -2.96 9.83 -14.30
C ALA A 136 -3.15 10.94 -15.35
N ASP A 137 -3.91 11.99 -15.06
CA ASP A 137 -4.07 13.16 -15.95
C ASP A 137 -2.72 13.86 -16.26
N PHE A 138 -1.76 13.68 -15.38
CA PHE A 138 -0.38 14.16 -15.56
C PHE A 138 0.60 13.05 -15.99
N GLY A 139 0.11 11.86 -16.36
CA GLY A 139 0.92 10.76 -16.88
C GLY A 139 1.65 9.94 -15.80
N ALA A 140 1.24 10.06 -14.54
CA ALA A 140 1.76 9.17 -13.51
C ALA A 140 1.13 7.77 -13.63
N ARG A 141 1.93 6.74 -13.40
CA ARG A 141 1.48 5.35 -13.32
C ARG A 141 1.01 5.02 -11.92
N VAL A 142 0.04 4.12 -11.81
CA VAL A 142 -0.58 3.73 -10.54
C VAL A 142 -0.07 2.36 -10.10
N ILE A 143 0.32 2.23 -8.83
CA ILE A 143 0.63 0.93 -8.21
C ILE A 143 -0.34 0.72 -7.06
N ARG A 144 -1.24 -0.26 -7.18
CA ARG A 144 -2.19 -0.63 -6.13
C ARG A 144 -1.61 -1.72 -5.26
N LEU A 145 -1.67 -1.49 -3.95
CA LEU A 145 -1.15 -2.39 -2.93
C LEU A 145 -2.29 -3.06 -2.17
N PRO A 146 -2.13 -4.33 -1.77
CA PRO A 146 -3.05 -5.02 -0.89
C PRO A 146 -2.78 -4.63 0.57
N LEU A 147 -3.35 -5.39 1.51
CA LEU A 147 -3.00 -5.31 2.92
C LEU A 147 -1.51 -5.61 3.13
N LEU A 148 -0.81 -4.67 3.76
CA LEU A 148 0.60 -4.82 4.11
C LEU A 148 0.76 -5.32 5.54
N VAL A 149 1.58 -6.35 5.72
CA VAL A 149 1.82 -7.01 7.00
C VAL A 149 3.28 -6.82 7.43
N ASP A 150 3.47 -6.35 8.65
CA ASP A 150 4.74 -6.37 9.37
C ASP A 150 4.44 -6.62 10.85
N ILE A 151 5.00 -7.67 11.38
CA ILE A 151 4.78 -8.12 12.76
C ILE A 151 5.99 -7.86 13.66
N ASP A 152 7.11 -7.51 13.08
CA ASP A 152 8.35 -7.21 13.79
C ASP A 152 8.45 -5.72 14.13
N ASP A 153 7.73 -4.86 13.39
CA ASP A 153 7.58 -3.44 13.72
C ASP A 153 6.39 -3.22 14.67
N PRO A 154 6.62 -2.90 15.97
CA PRO A 154 5.58 -2.71 16.97
C PRO A 154 4.63 -1.55 16.67
N GLU A 155 4.96 -0.68 15.74
CA GLU A 155 4.10 0.44 15.35
C GLU A 155 3.10 0.08 14.25
N THR A 156 3.22 -1.10 13.64
CA THR A 156 2.21 -1.61 12.70
C THR A 156 0.99 -2.16 13.42
N VAL A 157 -0.11 -2.32 12.70
CA VAL A 157 -1.32 -2.95 13.26
C VAL A 157 -1.02 -4.38 13.69
N PHE A 158 -0.37 -5.16 12.82
CA PHE A 158 -0.04 -6.56 13.12
C PHE A 158 1.00 -6.68 14.22
N GLY A 159 2.03 -5.83 14.24
CA GLY A 159 3.03 -5.81 15.30
C GLY A 159 2.41 -5.52 16.68
N LYS A 160 1.48 -4.56 16.77
CA LYS A 160 0.72 -4.27 17.99
C LYS A 160 -0.11 -5.47 18.46
N LEU A 161 -0.80 -6.14 17.53
CA LEU A 161 -1.61 -7.33 17.83
C LEU A 161 -0.73 -8.50 18.32
N ILE A 162 0.37 -8.76 17.64
CA ILE A 162 1.33 -9.81 18.06
C ILE A 162 1.94 -9.51 19.44
N ASN A 163 2.32 -8.27 19.72
CA ASN A 163 2.83 -7.88 21.03
C ASN A 163 1.80 -8.05 22.15
N ARG A 164 0.52 -7.76 21.84
CA ARG A 164 -0.58 -7.99 22.78
C ARG A 164 -0.74 -9.49 23.09
N LEU A 165 -0.66 -10.37 22.07
CA LEU A 165 -0.70 -11.81 22.24
C LEU A 165 0.51 -12.34 23.05
N LYS A 166 1.73 -11.83 22.77
CA LYS A 166 2.95 -12.16 23.55
C LYS A 166 2.78 -11.81 25.03
N SER A 167 2.00 -10.78 25.32
CA SER A 167 1.70 -10.36 26.70
C SER A 167 0.54 -11.13 27.35
N GLY A 168 -0.02 -12.16 26.67
CA GLY A 168 -1.10 -13.01 27.19
C GLY A 168 -2.48 -12.35 27.13
N PHE A 169 -2.66 -11.25 26.41
CA PHE A 169 -3.96 -10.58 26.28
C PHE A 169 -4.73 -11.04 25.03
N PRO A 170 -6.05 -11.30 25.15
CA PRO A 170 -6.86 -11.64 24.00
C PRO A 170 -6.99 -10.48 23.02
N ILE A 171 -7.16 -10.82 21.76
CA ILE A 171 -7.42 -9.89 20.66
C ILE A 171 -8.64 -10.34 19.88
N LYS A 172 -9.35 -9.38 19.29
CA LYS A 172 -10.50 -9.65 18.44
C LYS A 172 -10.20 -9.28 16.99
N CYS A 173 -10.43 -10.22 16.08
CA CYS A 173 -10.11 -10.09 14.67
C CYS A 173 -11.29 -10.42 13.77
N SER A 174 -11.39 -9.70 12.65
CA SER A 174 -12.43 -9.89 11.66
C SER A 174 -12.22 -11.18 10.86
N LYS A 175 -13.29 -11.97 10.69
CA LYS A 175 -13.37 -13.09 9.75
C LYS A 175 -14.01 -12.73 8.41
N ILE A 176 -14.41 -11.46 8.23
CA ILE A 176 -15.07 -10.99 7.01
C ILE A 176 -14.25 -9.94 6.23
N CYS A 177 -13.10 -9.50 6.77
CA CYS A 177 -12.19 -8.61 6.07
C CYS A 177 -11.09 -9.44 5.42
N TYR A 178 -11.19 -9.62 4.11
CA TYR A 178 -10.26 -10.40 3.30
C TYR A 178 -9.28 -9.50 2.55
N SER A 179 -8.11 -10.03 2.26
CA SER A 179 -7.10 -9.43 1.38
C SER A 179 -6.22 -10.52 0.76
N THR A 180 -5.33 -10.12 -0.13
CA THR A 180 -4.22 -10.91 -0.66
C THR A 180 -2.90 -10.34 -0.13
N PRO A 181 -2.61 -10.52 1.17
CA PRO A 181 -1.59 -9.75 1.87
C PRO A 181 -0.18 -10.07 1.40
N VAL A 182 0.69 -9.06 1.49
CA VAL A 182 2.14 -9.20 1.35
C VAL A 182 2.84 -8.48 2.51
N THR A 183 4.09 -8.81 2.74
CA THR A 183 4.91 -8.04 3.70
C THR A 183 5.29 -6.68 3.11
N TYR A 184 5.68 -5.72 3.96
CA TYR A 184 6.21 -4.43 3.50
C TYR A 184 7.46 -4.59 2.63
N THR A 185 8.29 -5.58 2.93
CA THR A 185 9.50 -5.87 2.14
C THR A 185 9.14 -6.40 0.75
N GLU A 186 8.24 -7.37 0.67
CA GLU A 186 7.76 -7.90 -0.61
C GLU A 186 7.07 -6.82 -1.47
N ALA A 187 6.29 -5.95 -0.83
CA ALA A 187 5.70 -4.80 -1.52
C ALA A 187 6.77 -3.84 -2.05
N ALA A 188 7.81 -3.53 -1.28
CA ALA A 188 8.90 -2.67 -1.70
C ALA A 188 9.65 -3.25 -2.90
N GLU A 189 9.98 -4.54 -2.86
CA GLU A 189 10.61 -5.24 -3.98
C GLU A 189 9.73 -5.23 -5.24
N GLY A 190 8.44 -5.54 -5.09
CA GLY A 190 7.48 -5.49 -6.20
C GLY A 190 7.33 -4.08 -6.79
N ILE A 191 7.35 -3.02 -5.97
CA ILE A 191 7.34 -1.63 -6.44
C ILE A 191 8.60 -1.33 -7.23
N LEU A 192 9.77 -1.73 -6.73
CA LEU A 192 11.05 -1.53 -7.44
C LEU A 192 11.06 -2.28 -8.78
N ASP A 193 10.51 -3.48 -8.85
CA ASP A 193 10.35 -4.21 -10.10
C ASP A 193 9.43 -3.48 -11.07
N CYS A 194 8.34 -2.85 -10.59
CA CYS A 194 7.45 -2.04 -11.42
C CYS A 194 8.17 -0.83 -12.04
N ILE A 195 9.02 -0.15 -11.28
CA ILE A 195 9.66 1.10 -11.72
C ILE A 195 10.92 0.88 -12.56
N THR A 196 11.55 -0.30 -12.48
CA THR A 196 12.78 -0.64 -13.20
C THR A 196 12.57 -1.40 -14.51
N GLN A 197 11.45 -2.13 -14.65
CA GLN A 197 11.18 -2.89 -15.87
C GLN A 197 10.71 -1.97 -17.00
N THR A 198 11.48 -1.94 -18.08
CA THR A 198 11.19 -1.14 -19.27
C THR A 198 10.20 -1.80 -20.22
N THR A 199 9.91 -3.09 -20.05
CA THR A 199 9.07 -3.89 -20.96
C THR A 199 7.58 -3.56 -20.89
N HIS A 200 7.12 -2.87 -19.85
CA HIS A 200 5.72 -2.51 -19.64
C HIS A 200 5.42 -1.04 -19.97
N ALA A 201 5.99 -0.55 -21.06
CA ALA A 201 5.88 0.86 -21.50
C ALA A 201 4.41 1.33 -21.75
N LEU A 202 3.47 0.39 -21.90
CA LEU A 202 2.07 0.68 -22.24
C LEU A 202 1.09 0.49 -21.05
N GLU A 203 1.58 0.03 -19.89
CA GLU A 203 0.73 -0.22 -18.73
C GLU A 203 0.74 0.97 -17.78
N ASP A 204 -0.45 1.50 -17.47
CA ASP A 204 -0.62 2.67 -16.61
C ASP A 204 -0.97 2.29 -15.16
N THR A 205 -1.40 1.04 -14.94
CA THR A 205 -1.78 0.54 -13.61
C THR A 205 -1.17 -0.84 -13.36
N PHE A 206 -0.68 -1.04 -12.15
CA PHE A 206 -0.09 -2.29 -11.68
C PHE A 206 -0.71 -2.71 -10.36
N HIS A 207 -0.95 -4.01 -10.19
CA HIS A 207 -1.28 -4.60 -8.90
C HIS A 207 -0.07 -5.33 -8.33
N ILE A 208 0.24 -5.07 -7.06
CA ILE A 208 1.12 -5.92 -6.27
C ILE A 208 0.22 -6.74 -5.36
N THR A 209 0.35 -8.06 -5.39
CA THR A 209 -0.59 -8.95 -4.70
C THR A 209 0.07 -10.23 -4.26
N GLY A 210 -0.37 -10.75 -3.11
CA GLY A 210 -0.02 -12.08 -2.62
C GLY A 210 -0.90 -13.17 -3.24
N ALA A 211 -0.41 -14.40 -3.25
CA ALA A 211 -1.11 -15.55 -3.80
C ALA A 211 -2.26 -16.05 -2.91
N GLN A 212 -2.17 -15.82 -1.60
CA GLN A 212 -3.16 -16.30 -0.64
C GLN A 212 -4.23 -15.24 -0.39
N TYR A 213 -5.49 -15.64 -0.57
CA TYR A 213 -6.64 -14.85 -0.19
C TYR A 213 -7.10 -15.28 1.20
N ALA A 214 -6.92 -14.41 2.20
CA ALA A 214 -7.19 -14.74 3.59
C ALA A 214 -7.79 -13.56 4.35
N ASN A 215 -8.58 -13.85 5.38
CA ASN A 215 -9.09 -12.82 6.28
C ASN A 215 -8.10 -12.50 7.40
N ILE A 216 -8.35 -11.40 8.12
CA ILE A 216 -7.46 -10.91 9.19
C ILE A 216 -7.26 -11.95 10.30
N PHE A 217 -8.31 -12.71 10.64
CA PHE A 217 -8.24 -13.76 11.65
C PHE A 217 -7.31 -14.90 11.20
N GLU A 218 -7.42 -15.36 9.95
CA GLU A 218 -6.55 -16.40 9.37
C GLU A 218 -5.11 -15.97 9.28
N ILE A 219 -4.87 -14.74 8.79
CA ILE A 219 -3.52 -14.15 8.69
C ILE A 219 -2.86 -14.13 10.07
N LEU A 220 -3.57 -13.60 11.07
CA LEU A 220 -3.02 -13.44 12.41
C LEU A 220 -2.83 -14.79 13.11
N SER A 221 -3.76 -15.74 12.93
CA SER A 221 -3.63 -17.10 13.46
C SER A 221 -2.41 -17.81 12.89
N LYS A 222 -2.18 -17.73 11.58
CA LYS A 222 -0.99 -18.31 10.94
C LYS A 222 0.31 -17.69 11.44
N LEU A 223 0.37 -16.36 11.50
CA LEU A 223 1.53 -15.62 12.00
C LEU A 223 1.85 -15.94 13.48
N SER A 224 0.81 -16.12 14.29
CA SER A 224 0.93 -16.46 15.71
C SER A 224 1.41 -17.90 15.89
N LEU A 225 0.84 -18.84 15.13
CA LEU A 225 1.23 -20.25 15.13
C LEU A 225 2.72 -20.41 14.77
N ASN A 226 3.15 -19.71 13.71
CA ASN A 226 4.55 -19.72 13.26
C ASN A 226 5.54 -19.18 14.31
N ARG A 227 5.05 -18.48 15.33
CA ARG A 227 5.85 -17.95 16.45
C ARG A 227 5.63 -18.67 17.76
N GLY A 228 4.88 -19.77 17.77
CA GLY A 228 4.56 -20.52 18.98
C GLY A 228 3.71 -19.74 19.99
N LEU A 229 2.91 -18.76 19.51
CA LEU A 229 2.01 -17.98 20.35
C LEU A 229 0.67 -18.72 20.53
N ASN A 230 0.01 -18.47 21.66
CA ASN A 230 -1.29 -19.06 21.95
C ASN A 230 -2.38 -18.46 21.03
N THR A 231 -2.83 -19.25 20.06
CA THR A 231 -3.87 -18.86 19.09
C THR A 231 -5.29 -18.87 19.67
N GLU A 232 -5.51 -19.50 20.84
CA GLU A 232 -6.80 -19.48 21.55
C GLU A 232 -7.16 -18.08 22.06
N LEU A 233 -6.17 -17.20 22.19
CA LEU A 233 -6.37 -15.78 22.52
C LEU A 233 -6.84 -14.93 21.33
N ILE A 234 -6.95 -15.51 20.13
CA ILE A 234 -7.46 -14.83 18.95
C ILE A 234 -8.95 -15.13 18.83
N GLU A 235 -9.76 -14.15 19.17
CA GLU A 235 -11.22 -14.27 19.15
C GLU A 235 -11.81 -13.65 17.88
N GLU A 236 -12.97 -14.14 17.45
CA GLU A 236 -13.72 -13.50 16.37
C GLU A 236 -14.30 -12.17 16.82
N PHE A 237 -14.09 -11.12 16.01
CA PHE A 237 -14.79 -9.86 16.15
C PHE A 237 -16.11 -9.91 15.38
N LEU A 238 -17.22 -9.85 16.09
CA LEU A 238 -18.55 -9.77 15.48
C LEU A 238 -18.83 -8.30 15.12
N HIS A 239 -18.93 -8.04 13.83
CA HIS A 239 -19.25 -6.72 13.30
C HIS A 239 -20.73 -6.44 13.41
N ASP A 240 -21.11 -5.25 13.86
CA ASP A 240 -22.48 -4.76 13.68
C ASP A 240 -22.74 -4.33 12.23
N HIS A 241 -24.00 -4.08 11.88
CA HIS A 241 -24.42 -3.80 10.52
C HIS A 241 -23.75 -2.53 9.95
N ASP A 242 -23.54 -1.50 10.79
CA ASP A 242 -22.98 -0.23 10.36
C ASP A 242 -21.45 -0.32 10.18
N GLN A 243 -20.78 -1.11 11.02
CA GLN A 243 -19.35 -1.37 10.90
C GLN A 243 -19.02 -2.17 9.63
N ILE A 244 -19.91 -3.07 9.20
CA ILE A 244 -19.74 -3.86 7.98
C ILE A 244 -19.67 -2.98 6.72
N GLN A 245 -20.35 -1.84 6.72
CA GLN A 245 -20.31 -0.89 5.57
C GLN A 245 -18.97 -0.17 5.46
N LEU A 246 -18.26 0.03 6.57
CA LEU A 246 -16.97 0.72 6.61
C LEU A 246 -15.77 -0.22 6.39
N LEU A 247 -16.00 -1.53 6.42
CA LEU A 247 -14.95 -2.53 6.29
C LEU A 247 -14.99 -3.15 4.89
N LEU A 248 -13.82 -3.36 4.32
CA LEU A 248 -13.68 -4.18 3.11
C LEU A 248 -14.12 -5.60 3.44
N ARG A 249 -15.34 -5.94 3.04
CA ARG A 249 -15.87 -7.29 3.23
C ARG A 249 -15.18 -8.31 2.34
N PHE A 250 -14.72 -7.85 1.16
CA PHE A 250 -14.00 -8.63 0.16
C PHE A 250 -12.92 -7.71 -0.43
N GLY A 251 -11.78 -7.60 0.24
CA GLY A 251 -10.57 -6.99 -0.30
C GLY A 251 -9.81 -7.98 -1.16
N GLY A 252 -8.57 -7.64 -1.44
CA GLY A 252 -7.66 -8.43 -2.26
C GLY A 252 -7.63 -7.99 -3.70
N LEU A 253 -6.54 -8.35 -4.34
CA LEU A 253 -6.23 -8.04 -5.74
C LEU A 253 -5.77 -9.32 -6.42
N THR A 254 -5.89 -9.38 -7.74
CA THR A 254 -5.07 -10.27 -8.57
C THR A 254 -4.40 -9.44 -9.67
N SER A 255 -3.46 -9.98 -10.40
CA SER A 255 -2.75 -9.26 -11.45
C SER A 255 -2.73 -10.08 -12.74
N GLU A 256 -3.00 -9.40 -13.84
CA GLU A 256 -2.77 -9.91 -15.20
C GLU A 256 -1.40 -9.49 -15.74
N ASN A 257 -0.83 -8.44 -15.16
CA ASN A 257 0.35 -7.76 -15.67
C ASN A 257 1.63 -8.08 -14.88
N ARG A 258 1.50 -8.70 -13.70
CA ARG A 258 2.61 -8.95 -12.79
C ARG A 258 2.59 -10.34 -12.16
N PRO A 259 3.75 -10.89 -11.80
CA PRO A 259 3.81 -12.11 -11.01
C PRO A 259 3.12 -11.95 -9.66
N ILE A 260 2.33 -12.94 -9.29
CA ILE A 260 1.70 -13.03 -7.97
C ILE A 260 2.74 -13.50 -6.96
N ILE A 261 2.87 -12.78 -5.85
CA ILE A 261 3.89 -13.02 -4.82
C ILE A 261 3.50 -14.21 -3.95
N GLN A 262 4.38 -15.21 -3.84
CA GLN A 262 4.28 -16.24 -2.81
C GLN A 262 4.75 -15.64 -1.49
N SER A 263 3.82 -15.07 -0.72
CA SER A 263 4.18 -14.31 0.47
C SER A 263 4.66 -15.19 1.61
N LYS A 264 5.77 -14.80 2.24
CA LYS A 264 6.36 -15.43 3.42
C LYS A 264 5.44 -15.45 4.66
N ILE A 265 4.35 -14.66 4.64
CA ILE A 265 3.32 -14.66 5.68
C ILE A 265 2.79 -16.09 5.93
N PHE A 266 2.64 -16.88 4.86
CA PHE A 266 2.00 -18.20 4.89
C PHE A 266 2.99 -19.37 4.82
N GLU A 267 4.28 -19.11 4.74
CA GLU A 267 5.32 -20.16 4.82
C GLU A 267 5.33 -20.79 6.22
N ASP A 268 5.56 -22.11 6.29
CA ASP A 268 5.73 -22.80 7.56
C ASP A 268 7.12 -22.54 8.12
N SER A 269 7.22 -22.31 9.44
CA SER A 269 8.49 -22.06 10.13
C SER A 269 9.50 -23.20 10.00
N ALA A 270 9.04 -24.39 9.60
CA ALA A 270 9.90 -25.56 9.38
C ALA A 270 10.75 -25.45 8.09
N ASN A 271 10.43 -24.56 7.17
CA ASN A 271 11.16 -24.37 5.89
C ASN A 271 12.09 -23.14 5.91
N ALA A 272 12.27 -22.50 7.06
CA ALA A 272 13.08 -21.28 7.22
C ALA A 272 14.47 -21.55 7.81
N VAL A 273 15.06 -22.74 7.55
CA VAL A 273 16.44 -23.11 7.96
C VAL A 273 17.33 -23.21 6.73
#